data_49a7ade60591c8304dad5fa679effeb4
#
_entry.id   49a7ade60591c8304dad5fa679effeb4
#
_cell.length_a   1.000
_cell.length_b   1.000
_cell.length_c   1.000
_cell.angle_alpha   90.00
_cell.angle_beta   90.00
_cell.angle_gamma   90.00
#
_symmetry.space_group_name_H-M   'P 1'
#
loop_
_entity.id
_entity.type
_entity.pdbx_description
1 polymer ?
#
loop_
_entity_poly.entity_id
_entity_poly.type
_entity_poly.pdbx_seq_one_letter_code
_entity_poly.pdbx_strand_id
1 'polypeptide(L)'
;MEYDLTAIVTPYVTDYIREKTVHNNPLLYELEEYARNNKVPIAEPETARLVSVLTKLVRPKKILEVGTAIGYSAIIMAEGLSDDGSIMTLEYDEKSVDIARENIRRAGLSDRISVIEADAKDYLSYLDCDESFDMIFLDGPKAHYLFMLDDCVRLLKKGGILVSDNILFKGMTADDGHFARRKVTIISRLREYIDTLMAHPQLETAILSQGDGVTLSVKTVSDRERFIAE
;
A
#
# COMPACT_ATOMS: atom_id res chain seq x y z
N MET A 1 23.96 23.37 9.63
CA MET A 1 23.37 22.16 8.99
C MET A 1 22.07 22.66 8.34
N GLU A 2 22.07 22.74 7.03
CA GLU A 2 20.89 23.19 6.27
C GLU A 2 19.98 21.96 6.13
N TYR A 3 18.79 22.02 6.71
CA TYR A 3 17.84 20.92 6.62
C TYR A 3 17.11 21.00 5.28
N ASP A 4 16.94 19.85 4.61
CA ASP A 4 16.08 19.75 3.44
C ASP A 4 14.62 19.90 3.91
N LEU A 5 14.08 21.11 3.73
CA LEU A 5 12.71 21.44 4.11
C LEU A 5 11.65 20.76 3.20
N THR A 6 12.08 20.06 2.15
CA THR A 6 11.18 19.27 1.28
C THR A 6 11.01 17.82 1.76
N ALA A 7 11.76 17.39 2.77
CA ALA A 7 11.60 16.07 3.36
C ALA A 7 10.45 16.08 4.39
N ILE A 8 9.56 15.09 4.30
CA ILE A 8 8.46 14.89 5.25
C ILE A 8 8.99 14.63 6.66
N VAL A 9 10.06 13.84 6.74
CA VAL A 9 10.81 13.57 7.97
C VAL A 9 12.26 14.00 7.73
N THR A 10 12.89 14.63 8.74
CA THR A 10 14.29 15.06 8.61
C THR A 10 15.19 13.87 8.28
N PRO A 11 16.12 14.00 7.30
CA PRO A 11 16.89 12.88 6.76
C PRO A 11 17.60 12.04 7.83
N TYR A 12 18.24 12.67 8.82
CA TYR A 12 18.94 11.93 9.89
C TYR A 12 17.98 11.10 10.76
N VAL A 13 16.69 11.49 10.88
CA VAL A 13 15.67 10.68 11.59
C VAL A 13 15.29 9.48 10.75
N THR A 14 15.10 9.69 9.44
CA THR A 14 14.84 8.60 8.49
C THR A 14 15.99 7.59 8.50
N ASP A 15 17.23 8.06 8.43
CA ASP A 15 18.43 7.19 8.47
C ASP A 15 18.50 6.38 9.77
N TYR A 16 18.21 7.03 10.90
CA TYR A 16 18.15 6.35 12.20
C TYR A 16 17.07 5.26 12.23
N ILE A 17 15.85 5.55 11.72
CA ILE A 17 14.75 4.59 11.67
C ILE A 17 15.15 3.40 10.78
N ARG A 18 15.73 3.66 9.60
CA ARG A 18 16.17 2.62 8.65
C ARG A 18 17.26 1.74 9.25
N GLU A 19 18.22 2.34 9.97
CA GLU A 19 19.25 1.57 10.69
C GLU A 19 18.66 0.59 11.72
N LYS A 20 17.51 0.95 12.35
CA LYS A 20 16.80 0.09 13.31
C LYS A 20 15.83 -0.88 12.65
N THR A 21 15.56 -0.72 11.35
CA THR A 21 14.65 -1.57 10.59
C THR A 21 15.43 -2.76 10.00
N VAL A 22 15.39 -3.90 10.68
CA VAL A 22 16.14 -5.11 10.31
C VAL A 22 15.17 -6.21 9.86
N HIS A 23 15.46 -6.88 8.76
CA HIS A 23 14.75 -8.07 8.30
C HIS A 23 15.40 -9.34 8.83
N ASN A 24 14.59 -10.34 9.19
CA ASN A 24 15.07 -11.67 9.52
C ASN A 24 15.24 -12.56 8.28
N ASN A 25 14.67 -12.16 7.14
CA ASN A 25 14.75 -12.89 5.89
C ASN A 25 15.81 -12.27 4.98
N PRO A 26 16.92 -12.99 4.68
CA PRO A 26 17.99 -12.50 3.83
C PRO A 26 17.53 -12.12 2.41
N LEU A 27 16.50 -12.79 1.88
CA LEU A 27 15.96 -12.48 0.56
C LEU A 27 15.48 -11.04 0.47
N LEU A 28 14.91 -10.47 1.53
CA LEU A 28 14.42 -9.08 1.51
C LEU A 28 15.54 -8.08 1.26
N TYR A 29 16.73 -8.30 1.83
CA TYR A 29 17.89 -7.44 1.55
C TYR A 29 18.36 -7.57 0.09
N GLU A 30 18.33 -8.77 -0.49
CA GLU A 30 18.64 -8.96 -1.91
C GLU A 30 17.64 -8.20 -2.80
N LEU A 31 16.34 -8.22 -2.45
CA LEU A 31 15.30 -7.49 -3.19
C LEU A 31 15.47 -5.98 -3.07
N GLU A 32 15.83 -5.46 -1.90
CA GLU A 32 16.14 -4.03 -1.70
C GLU A 32 17.36 -3.60 -2.52
N GLU A 33 18.42 -4.42 -2.55
CA GLU A 33 19.61 -4.15 -3.35
C GLU A 33 19.28 -4.20 -4.84
N TYR A 34 18.52 -5.20 -5.28
CA TYR A 34 18.05 -5.31 -6.67
C TYR A 34 17.22 -4.08 -7.07
N ALA A 35 16.26 -3.69 -6.23
CA ALA A 35 15.39 -2.53 -6.48
C ALA A 35 16.21 -1.24 -6.61
N ARG A 36 17.19 -1.03 -5.74
CA ARG A 36 18.09 0.13 -5.78
C ARG A 36 18.91 0.17 -7.06
N ASN A 37 19.52 -0.96 -7.44
CA ASN A 37 20.39 -1.06 -8.62
C ASN A 37 19.62 -0.92 -9.93
N ASN A 38 18.37 -1.37 -9.97
CA ASN A 38 17.53 -1.36 -11.15
C ASN A 38 16.47 -0.24 -11.15
N LYS A 39 16.46 0.63 -10.11
CA LYS A 39 15.50 1.73 -9.93
C LYS A 39 14.03 1.26 -9.94
N VAL A 40 13.78 0.09 -9.38
CA VAL A 40 12.42 -0.43 -9.19
C VAL A 40 11.82 0.26 -7.96
N PRO A 41 10.64 0.87 -8.06
CA PRO A 41 9.96 1.42 -6.90
C PRO A 41 9.43 0.27 -6.03
N ILE A 42 9.88 0.21 -4.79
CA ILE A 42 9.35 -0.66 -3.74
C ILE A 42 9.03 0.20 -2.52
N ALA A 43 8.18 -0.31 -1.62
CA ALA A 43 7.91 0.37 -0.35
C ALA A 43 9.20 0.69 0.40
N GLU A 44 9.30 1.91 0.95
CA GLU A 44 10.46 2.30 1.76
C GLU A 44 10.59 1.40 3.00
N PRO A 45 11.80 1.12 3.49
CA PRO A 45 12.01 0.15 4.59
C PRO A 45 11.15 0.42 5.83
N GLU A 46 10.99 1.68 6.20
CA GLU A 46 10.14 2.09 7.31
C GLU A 46 8.65 1.84 7.06
N THR A 47 8.16 2.05 5.84
CA THR A 47 6.78 1.73 5.44
C THR A 47 6.58 0.21 5.41
N ALA A 48 7.52 -0.52 4.84
CA ALA A 48 7.51 -1.98 4.82
C ALA A 48 7.45 -2.58 6.25
N ARG A 49 8.19 -1.97 7.21
CA ARG A 49 8.12 -2.35 8.62
C ARG A 49 6.75 -2.06 9.23
N LEU A 50 6.17 -0.90 8.95
CA LEU A 50 4.82 -0.55 9.39
C LEU A 50 3.80 -1.59 8.90
N VAL A 51 3.82 -1.89 7.60
CA VAL A 51 2.92 -2.88 6.98
C VAL A 51 3.12 -4.27 7.60
N SER A 52 4.36 -4.70 7.85
CA SER A 52 4.67 -5.95 8.56
C SER A 52 4.03 -6.00 9.94
N VAL A 53 4.14 -4.92 10.73
CA VAL A 53 3.55 -4.84 12.07
C VAL A 53 2.02 -4.87 11.99
N LEU A 54 1.43 -4.10 11.09
CA LEU A 54 -0.03 -4.09 10.88
C LEU A 54 -0.55 -5.47 10.50
N THR A 55 0.12 -6.16 9.57
CA THR A 55 -0.28 -7.51 9.18
C THR A 55 -0.22 -8.50 10.34
N LYS A 56 0.81 -8.40 11.19
CA LYS A 56 0.93 -9.25 12.40
C LYS A 56 -0.12 -8.92 13.47
N LEU A 57 -0.56 -7.67 13.56
CA LEU A 57 -1.63 -7.24 14.47
C LEU A 57 -3.01 -7.71 13.99
N VAL A 58 -3.30 -7.53 12.69
CA VAL A 58 -4.59 -7.89 12.09
C VAL A 58 -4.73 -9.41 11.88
N ARG A 59 -3.61 -10.10 11.58
CA ARG A 59 -3.57 -11.51 11.18
C ARG A 59 -4.59 -11.87 10.10
N PRO A 60 -4.52 -11.15 8.94
CA PRO A 60 -5.54 -11.25 7.92
C PRO A 60 -5.59 -12.65 7.30
N LYS A 61 -6.79 -13.09 6.92
CA LYS A 61 -6.99 -14.26 6.06
C LYS A 61 -6.85 -13.91 4.59
N LYS A 62 -7.28 -12.71 4.20
CA LYS A 62 -7.18 -12.27 2.81
C LYS A 62 -6.64 -10.85 2.76
N ILE A 63 -5.55 -10.68 2.03
CA ILE A 63 -5.00 -9.38 1.67
C ILE A 63 -5.20 -9.16 0.17
N LEU A 64 -5.59 -7.95 -0.19
CA LEU A 64 -5.52 -7.42 -1.54
C LEU A 64 -4.41 -6.37 -1.60
N GLU A 65 -3.49 -6.51 -2.54
CA GLU A 65 -2.43 -5.54 -2.80
C GLU A 65 -2.56 -4.98 -4.21
N VAL A 66 -2.37 -3.68 -4.36
CA VAL A 66 -2.26 -2.99 -5.65
C VAL A 66 -0.85 -2.42 -5.79
N GLY A 67 -0.11 -2.91 -6.77
CA GLY A 67 1.29 -2.59 -6.97
C GLY A 67 2.21 -3.67 -6.39
N THR A 68 2.34 -4.79 -7.11
CA THR A 68 3.24 -5.90 -6.73
C THR A 68 4.71 -5.54 -6.89
N ALA A 69 5.03 -4.75 -7.91
CA ALA A 69 6.41 -4.51 -8.36
C ALA A 69 7.18 -5.84 -8.46
N ILE A 70 8.17 -6.05 -7.60
CA ILE A 70 8.99 -7.30 -7.57
C ILE A 70 8.57 -8.27 -6.45
N GLY A 71 7.41 -8.05 -5.80
CA GLY A 71 6.87 -8.91 -4.74
C GLY A 71 7.39 -8.65 -3.34
N TYR A 72 8.13 -7.55 -3.11
CA TYR A 72 8.78 -7.24 -1.84
C TYR A 72 7.78 -7.08 -0.70
N SER A 73 6.78 -6.21 -0.84
CA SER A 73 5.73 -5.94 0.16
C SER A 73 4.85 -7.17 0.39
N ALA A 74 4.47 -7.89 -0.68
CA ALA A 74 3.70 -9.13 -0.58
C ALA A 74 4.41 -10.20 0.26
N ILE A 75 5.74 -10.39 0.06
CA ILE A 75 6.55 -11.32 0.85
C ILE A 75 6.59 -10.90 2.33
N ILE A 76 6.73 -9.61 2.62
CA ILE A 76 6.72 -9.06 3.98
C ILE A 76 5.36 -9.28 4.64
N MET A 77 4.26 -8.98 3.93
CA MET A 77 2.92 -9.16 4.47
C MET A 77 2.58 -10.63 4.74
N ALA A 78 3.12 -11.55 3.94
CA ALA A 78 2.88 -12.97 4.13
C ALA A 78 3.37 -13.52 5.48
N GLU A 79 4.37 -12.87 6.11
CA GLU A 79 4.85 -13.24 7.45
C GLU A 79 3.81 -13.02 8.56
N GLY A 80 2.83 -12.15 8.34
CA GLY A 80 1.78 -11.81 9.32
C GLY A 80 0.41 -12.44 9.05
N LEU A 81 0.27 -13.16 7.94
CA LEU A 81 -1.00 -13.84 7.59
C LEU A 81 -1.41 -14.86 8.66
N SER A 82 -2.72 -15.10 8.79
CA SER A 82 -3.24 -16.29 9.46
C SER A 82 -2.75 -17.57 8.78
N ASP A 83 -2.90 -18.73 9.46
CA ASP A 83 -2.35 -20.00 8.98
C ASP A 83 -2.92 -20.41 7.60
N ASP A 84 -4.20 -20.09 7.36
CA ASP A 84 -4.92 -20.30 6.09
C ASP A 84 -4.99 -19.04 5.22
N GLY A 85 -4.18 -18.02 5.53
CA GLY A 85 -4.24 -16.72 4.87
C GLY A 85 -3.55 -16.69 3.52
N SER A 86 -4.03 -15.80 2.64
CA SER A 86 -3.52 -15.59 1.29
C SER A 86 -3.49 -14.12 0.89
N ILE A 87 -2.66 -13.82 -0.09
CA ILE A 87 -2.54 -12.49 -0.73
C ILE A 87 -2.88 -12.61 -2.21
N MET A 88 -3.76 -11.74 -2.67
CA MET A 88 -3.93 -11.42 -4.08
C MET A 88 -3.24 -10.08 -4.34
N THR A 89 -2.29 -10.06 -5.27
CA THR A 89 -1.55 -8.83 -5.61
C THR A 89 -1.64 -8.55 -7.10
N LEU A 90 -1.87 -7.28 -7.45
CA LEU A 90 -2.13 -6.84 -8.82
C LEU A 90 -0.95 -6.04 -9.36
N GLU A 91 -0.49 -6.40 -10.54
CA GLU A 91 0.57 -5.71 -11.29
C GLU A 91 0.21 -5.66 -12.77
N TYR A 92 0.46 -4.53 -13.42
CA TYR A 92 0.15 -4.37 -14.84
C TYR A 92 1.36 -4.58 -15.77
N ASP A 93 2.59 -4.46 -15.23
CA ASP A 93 3.82 -4.63 -16.00
C ASP A 93 4.25 -6.10 -16.02
N GLU A 94 4.15 -6.75 -17.19
CA GLU A 94 4.47 -8.16 -17.41
C GLU A 94 5.84 -8.54 -16.84
N LYS A 95 6.86 -7.69 -17.03
CA LYS A 95 8.23 -7.97 -16.55
C LYS A 95 8.31 -7.98 -15.02
N SER A 96 7.62 -7.05 -14.38
CA SER A 96 7.50 -6.99 -12.92
C SER A 96 6.77 -8.21 -12.39
N VAL A 97 5.70 -8.65 -13.06
CA VAL A 97 4.94 -9.87 -12.74
C VAL A 97 5.85 -11.10 -12.73
N ASP A 98 6.68 -11.28 -13.76
CA ASP A 98 7.58 -12.44 -13.85
C ASP A 98 8.64 -12.41 -12.73
N ILE A 99 9.22 -11.24 -12.46
CA ILE A 99 10.19 -11.06 -11.38
C ILE A 99 9.52 -11.34 -10.03
N ALA A 100 8.32 -10.82 -9.80
CA ALA A 100 7.57 -11.03 -8.56
C ALA A 100 7.27 -12.52 -8.33
N ARG A 101 6.77 -13.22 -9.35
CA ARG A 101 6.50 -14.67 -9.28
C ARG A 101 7.75 -15.47 -8.91
N GLU A 102 8.89 -15.15 -9.51
CA GLU A 102 10.15 -15.81 -9.18
C GLU A 102 10.61 -15.52 -7.75
N ASN A 103 10.50 -14.28 -7.28
CA ASN A 103 10.86 -13.91 -5.92
C ASN A 103 9.94 -14.57 -4.88
N ILE A 104 8.63 -14.62 -5.15
CA ILE A 104 7.64 -15.32 -4.32
C ILE A 104 7.94 -16.83 -4.26
N ARG A 105 8.33 -17.42 -5.38
CA ARG A 105 8.77 -18.83 -5.43
C ARG A 105 10.04 -19.05 -4.59
N ARG A 106 11.03 -18.17 -4.68
CA ARG A 106 12.26 -18.21 -3.86
C ARG A 106 11.96 -18.06 -2.37
N ALA A 107 10.93 -17.28 -2.02
CA ALA A 107 10.44 -17.15 -0.66
C ALA A 107 9.66 -18.38 -0.15
N GLY A 108 9.32 -19.35 -1.02
CA GLY A 108 8.48 -20.50 -0.68
C GLY A 108 7.02 -20.15 -0.41
N LEU A 109 6.51 -19.08 -1.05
CA LEU A 109 5.18 -18.50 -0.79
C LEU A 109 4.21 -18.64 -1.96
N SER A 110 4.52 -19.46 -2.97
CA SER A 110 3.68 -19.60 -4.17
C SER A 110 2.26 -20.11 -3.90
N ASP A 111 2.07 -20.85 -2.82
CA ASP A 111 0.75 -21.35 -2.42
C ASP A 111 -0.08 -20.30 -1.64
N ARG A 112 0.54 -19.20 -1.23
CA ARG A 112 -0.08 -18.16 -0.40
C ARG A 112 -0.19 -16.80 -1.09
N ILE A 113 0.59 -16.54 -2.12
CA ILE A 113 0.62 -15.26 -2.86
C ILE A 113 0.32 -15.53 -4.33
N SER A 114 -0.78 -14.95 -4.82
CA SER A 114 -1.19 -15.00 -6.23
C SER A 114 -0.95 -13.65 -6.90
N VAL A 115 -0.05 -13.62 -7.89
CA VAL A 115 0.22 -12.42 -8.70
C VAL A 115 -0.69 -12.45 -9.93
N ILE A 116 -1.56 -11.45 -10.02
CA ILE A 116 -2.49 -11.24 -11.12
C ILE A 116 -1.95 -10.11 -12.01
N GLU A 117 -1.71 -10.42 -13.27
CA GLU A 117 -1.35 -9.43 -14.28
C GLU A 117 -2.61 -8.70 -14.74
N ALA A 118 -2.80 -7.48 -14.25
CA ALA A 118 -3.98 -6.66 -14.56
C ALA A 118 -3.76 -5.19 -14.22
N ASP A 119 -4.50 -4.29 -14.91
CA ASP A 119 -4.71 -2.94 -14.41
C ASP A 119 -5.69 -3.00 -13.23
N ALA A 120 -5.20 -2.62 -12.06
CA ALA A 120 -5.99 -2.70 -10.83
C ALA A 120 -7.28 -1.87 -10.91
N LYS A 121 -7.26 -0.70 -11.54
CA LYS A 121 -8.42 0.17 -11.68
C LYS A 121 -9.59 -0.54 -12.37
N ASP A 122 -9.28 -1.34 -13.40
CA ASP A 122 -10.30 -2.08 -14.11
C ASP A 122 -10.64 -3.39 -13.37
N TYR A 123 -9.61 -4.10 -12.86
CA TYR A 123 -9.78 -5.40 -12.24
C TYR A 123 -10.63 -5.36 -10.96
N LEU A 124 -10.45 -4.34 -10.09
CA LEU A 124 -11.17 -4.24 -8.82
C LEU A 124 -12.69 -4.15 -9.02
N SER A 125 -13.15 -3.46 -10.06
CA SER A 125 -14.58 -3.30 -10.37
C SER A 125 -15.26 -4.61 -10.77
N TYR A 126 -14.50 -5.60 -11.27
CA TYR A 126 -15.01 -6.92 -11.67
C TYR A 126 -14.98 -7.97 -10.54
N LEU A 127 -14.35 -7.68 -9.41
CA LEU A 127 -14.33 -8.60 -8.28
C LEU A 127 -15.73 -8.67 -7.63
N ASP A 128 -16.37 -9.82 -7.78
CA ASP A 128 -17.67 -10.13 -7.15
C ASP A 128 -17.45 -10.84 -5.81
N CYS A 129 -16.86 -10.10 -4.86
CA CYS A 129 -16.51 -10.64 -3.54
C CYS A 129 -16.51 -9.55 -2.46
N ASP A 130 -17.64 -8.84 -2.32
CA ASP A 130 -17.80 -7.78 -1.33
C ASP A 130 -17.45 -8.24 0.08
N GLU A 131 -16.88 -7.31 0.87
CA GLU A 131 -16.47 -7.54 2.25
C GLU A 131 -15.68 -8.85 2.46
N SER A 132 -14.76 -9.17 1.54
CA SER A 132 -13.99 -10.42 1.60
C SER A 132 -12.53 -10.25 2.03
N PHE A 133 -11.97 -9.03 1.97
CA PHE A 133 -10.59 -8.77 2.37
C PHE A 133 -10.50 -8.18 3.78
N ASP A 134 -9.56 -8.68 4.57
CA ASP A 134 -9.29 -8.19 5.93
C ASP A 134 -8.32 -7.00 5.91
N MET A 135 -7.51 -6.91 4.85
CA MET A 135 -6.56 -5.83 4.64
C MET A 135 -6.44 -5.54 3.15
N ILE A 136 -6.37 -4.25 2.80
CA ILE A 136 -6.04 -3.78 1.45
C ILE A 136 -4.83 -2.86 1.55
N PHE A 137 -3.81 -3.08 0.69
CA PHE A 137 -2.63 -2.25 0.59
C PHE A 137 -2.54 -1.62 -0.80
N LEU A 138 -2.60 -0.28 -0.87
CA LEU A 138 -2.44 0.49 -2.09
C LEU A 138 -1.03 1.07 -2.17
N ASP A 139 -0.20 0.52 -3.05
CA ASP A 139 1.14 1.03 -3.42
C ASP A 139 1.33 1.06 -4.94
N GLY A 140 0.26 1.32 -5.66
CA GLY A 140 0.22 1.40 -7.11
C GLY A 140 0.35 2.85 -7.64
N PRO A 141 -0.16 3.11 -8.87
CA PRO A 141 -0.16 4.43 -9.48
C PRO A 141 -1.01 5.43 -8.69
N LYS A 142 -0.36 6.39 -8.01
CA LYS A 142 -0.98 7.35 -7.09
C LYS A 142 -2.11 8.18 -7.70
N ALA A 143 -2.02 8.47 -9.00
CA ALA A 143 -3.08 9.17 -9.74
C ALA A 143 -4.40 8.37 -9.86
N HIS A 144 -4.38 7.08 -9.52
CA HIS A 144 -5.55 6.19 -9.65
C HIS A 144 -6.22 5.88 -8.31
N TYR A 145 -5.64 6.26 -7.18
CA TYR A 145 -6.17 5.93 -5.84
C TYR A 145 -7.63 6.35 -5.66
N LEU A 146 -7.96 7.59 -6.07
CA LEU A 146 -9.34 8.08 -5.99
C LEU A 146 -10.33 7.19 -6.75
N PHE A 147 -9.95 6.70 -7.92
CA PHE A 147 -10.83 5.86 -8.75
C PHE A 147 -11.01 4.44 -8.23
N MET A 148 -10.11 3.99 -7.35
CA MET A 148 -10.16 2.66 -6.73
C MET A 148 -10.79 2.68 -5.34
N LEU A 149 -11.04 3.87 -4.75
CA LEU A 149 -11.45 3.99 -3.36
C LEU A 149 -12.77 3.28 -3.08
N ASP A 150 -13.80 3.51 -3.89
CA ASP A 150 -15.13 2.90 -3.70
C ASP A 150 -15.05 1.37 -3.77
N ASP A 151 -14.29 0.83 -4.73
CA ASP A 151 -14.05 -0.61 -4.83
C ASP A 151 -13.26 -1.15 -3.63
N CYS A 152 -12.22 -0.45 -3.18
CA CYS A 152 -11.48 -0.85 -1.98
C CYS A 152 -12.39 -0.89 -0.75
N VAL A 153 -13.26 0.11 -0.56
CA VAL A 153 -14.20 0.13 0.57
C VAL A 153 -15.22 -0.99 0.44
N ARG A 154 -15.77 -1.24 -0.75
CA ARG A 154 -16.71 -2.34 -1.02
C ARG A 154 -16.09 -3.70 -0.71
N LEU A 155 -14.87 -3.93 -1.16
CA LEU A 155 -14.14 -5.20 -0.99
C LEU A 155 -13.64 -5.43 0.44
N LEU A 156 -13.44 -4.38 1.23
CA LEU A 156 -12.93 -4.43 2.58
C LEU A 156 -14.03 -4.86 3.56
N LYS A 157 -13.72 -5.80 4.45
CA LYS A 157 -14.62 -6.19 5.54
C LYS A 157 -14.78 -5.08 6.58
N LYS A 158 -15.91 -5.05 7.28
CA LYS A 158 -16.03 -4.30 8.54
C LYS A 158 -14.95 -4.77 9.53
N GLY A 159 -14.23 -3.82 10.12
CA GLY A 159 -13.05 -4.07 10.96
C GLY A 159 -11.75 -4.30 10.18
N GLY A 160 -11.82 -4.40 8.86
CA GLY A 160 -10.65 -4.48 7.99
C GLY A 160 -9.93 -3.14 7.85
N ILE A 161 -8.68 -3.19 7.41
CA ILE A 161 -7.84 -2.00 7.24
C ILE A 161 -7.48 -1.74 5.79
N LEU A 162 -7.52 -0.46 5.40
CA LEU A 162 -6.98 0.05 4.14
C LEU A 162 -5.74 0.88 4.45
N VAL A 163 -4.62 0.51 3.83
CA VAL A 163 -3.34 1.21 3.95
C VAL A 163 -2.95 1.74 2.58
N SER A 164 -2.67 3.04 2.45
CA SER A 164 -2.24 3.64 1.18
C SER A 164 -0.92 4.34 1.34
N ASP A 165 0.08 3.97 0.53
CA ASP A 165 1.43 4.53 0.59
C ASP A 165 1.62 5.72 -0.35
N ASN A 166 2.64 6.53 -0.05
CA ASN A 166 3.11 7.70 -0.79
C ASN A 166 2.05 8.80 -1.01
N ILE A 167 1.14 8.97 -0.04
CA ILE A 167 0.03 9.94 -0.15
C ILE A 167 0.51 11.40 0.00
N LEU A 168 1.65 11.64 0.64
CA LEU A 168 2.22 12.98 0.78
C LEU A 168 3.08 13.40 -0.40
N PHE A 169 3.48 12.46 -1.25
CA PHE A 169 4.18 12.70 -2.51
C PHE A 169 5.35 13.69 -2.36
N LYS A 170 6.31 13.34 -1.50
CA LYS A 170 7.47 14.20 -1.13
C LYS A 170 7.06 15.54 -0.51
N GLY A 171 6.00 15.52 0.29
CA GLY A 171 5.44 16.71 0.94
C GLY A 171 4.60 17.61 0.01
N MET A 172 4.59 17.33 -1.30
CA MET A 172 3.92 18.21 -2.28
C MET A 172 2.40 18.25 -2.13
N THR A 173 1.76 17.23 -1.54
CA THR A 173 0.32 17.28 -1.26
C THR A 173 -0.04 18.28 -0.17
N ALA A 174 0.87 18.56 0.75
CA ALA A 174 0.69 19.52 1.85
C ALA A 174 1.18 20.95 1.51
N ASP A 175 1.83 21.14 0.34
CA ASP A 175 2.42 22.41 -0.07
C ASP A 175 1.59 23.05 -1.21
N ASP A 176 1.25 24.34 -1.09
CA ASP A 176 0.56 25.14 -2.09
C ASP A 176 1.52 25.76 -3.14
N GLY A 177 2.76 25.31 -3.17
CA GLY A 177 3.79 25.79 -4.09
C GLY A 177 3.50 25.51 -5.58
N HIS A 178 4.33 26.11 -6.43
CA HIS A 178 4.22 25.97 -7.89
C HIS A 178 4.98 24.73 -8.35
N PHE A 179 4.25 23.68 -8.68
CA PHE A 179 4.82 22.42 -9.17
C PHE A 179 4.92 22.36 -10.69
N ALA A 180 5.84 21.52 -11.20
CA ALA A 180 5.89 21.23 -12.62
C ALA A 180 4.53 20.69 -13.11
N ARG A 181 4.04 21.18 -14.27
CA ARG A 181 2.71 20.88 -14.82
C ARG A 181 2.34 19.38 -14.78
N ARG A 182 3.32 18.49 -15.03
CA ARG A 182 3.13 17.03 -14.97
C ARG A 182 2.82 16.49 -13.57
N LYS A 183 3.16 17.21 -12.50
CA LYS A 183 2.91 16.80 -11.09
C LYS A 183 1.58 17.34 -10.57
N VAL A 184 1.08 18.45 -11.11
CA VAL A 184 -0.14 19.11 -10.65
C VAL A 184 -1.32 18.15 -10.62
N THR A 185 -1.51 17.35 -11.67
CA THR A 185 -2.61 16.39 -11.76
C THR A 185 -2.52 15.31 -10.68
N ILE A 186 -1.32 14.77 -10.42
CA ILE A 186 -1.12 13.75 -9.39
C ILE A 186 -1.40 14.35 -8.01
N ILE A 187 -0.87 15.53 -7.73
CA ILE A 187 -1.05 16.23 -6.44
C ILE A 187 -2.54 16.54 -6.20
N SER A 188 -3.23 17.09 -7.22
CA SER A 188 -4.66 17.38 -7.11
C SER A 188 -5.49 16.13 -6.81
N ARG A 189 -5.22 15.02 -7.50
CA ARG A 189 -5.91 13.75 -7.28
C ARG A 189 -5.59 13.12 -5.91
N LEU A 190 -4.36 13.26 -5.43
CA LEU A 190 -3.99 12.79 -4.10
C LEU A 190 -4.68 13.62 -3.00
N ARG A 191 -4.77 14.94 -3.16
CA ARG A 191 -5.53 15.81 -2.23
C ARG A 191 -6.99 15.40 -2.19
N GLU A 192 -7.62 15.28 -3.36
CA GLU A 192 -9.01 14.83 -3.48
C GLU A 192 -9.22 13.43 -2.85
N TYR A 193 -8.28 12.50 -3.09
CA TYR A 193 -8.29 11.19 -2.46
C TYR A 193 -8.23 11.27 -0.93
N ILE A 194 -7.30 12.07 -0.38
CA ILE A 194 -7.15 12.25 1.08
C ILE A 194 -8.43 12.86 1.65
N ASP A 195 -8.96 13.93 1.05
CA ASP A 195 -10.17 14.61 1.51
C ASP A 195 -11.37 13.66 1.49
N THR A 196 -11.53 12.87 0.40
CA THR A 196 -12.60 11.87 0.27
C THR A 196 -12.45 10.76 1.32
N LEU A 197 -11.22 10.28 1.53
CA LEU A 197 -10.93 9.23 2.50
C LEU A 197 -11.20 9.68 3.93
N MET A 198 -10.81 10.91 4.29
CA MET A 198 -11.01 11.50 5.62
C MET A 198 -12.50 11.80 5.92
N ALA A 199 -13.28 12.12 4.89
CA ALA A 199 -14.72 12.36 5.00
C ALA A 199 -15.59 11.11 4.81
N HIS A 200 -14.98 9.94 4.52
CA HIS A 200 -15.72 8.75 4.14
C HIS A 200 -16.54 8.18 5.30
N PRO A 201 -17.88 7.99 5.15
CA PRO A 201 -18.77 7.65 6.27
C PRO A 201 -18.54 6.24 6.86
N GLN A 202 -17.85 5.36 6.14
CA GLN A 202 -17.57 3.99 6.58
C GLN A 202 -16.13 3.81 7.09
N LEU A 203 -15.29 4.83 7.00
CA LEU A 203 -13.88 4.73 7.36
C LEU A 203 -13.53 5.68 8.51
N GLU A 204 -12.69 5.21 9.41
CA GLU A 204 -11.96 6.04 10.35
C GLU A 204 -10.48 6.05 9.93
N THR A 205 -9.92 7.22 9.62
CA THR A 205 -8.64 7.35 8.94
C THR A 205 -7.66 8.21 9.71
N ALA A 206 -6.40 7.76 9.78
CA ALA A 206 -5.26 8.53 10.25
C ALA A 206 -4.25 8.73 9.11
N ILE A 207 -3.61 9.91 9.09
CA ILE A 207 -2.48 10.22 8.21
C ILE A 207 -1.20 10.12 9.02
N LEU A 208 -0.24 9.34 8.54
CA LEU A 208 1.07 9.13 9.15
C LEU A 208 2.15 9.73 8.25
N SER A 209 3.13 10.41 8.86
CA SER A 209 4.30 10.95 8.15
C SER A 209 5.40 9.90 7.92
N GLN A 210 5.06 8.62 7.89
CA GLN A 210 5.96 7.51 7.67
C GLN A 210 6.34 7.43 6.19
N GLY A 211 7.63 7.26 5.87
CA GLY A 211 8.09 7.20 4.48
C GLY A 211 7.69 8.43 3.66
N ASP A 212 7.00 8.22 2.55
CA ASP A 212 6.41 9.29 1.71
C ASP A 212 4.93 9.57 2.06
N GLY A 213 4.56 9.32 3.32
CA GLY A 213 3.21 9.51 3.86
C GLY A 213 2.31 8.29 3.63
N VAL A 214 1.66 7.84 4.71
CA VAL A 214 0.77 6.68 4.71
C VAL A 214 -0.58 7.08 5.28
N THR A 215 -1.69 6.66 4.65
CA THR A 215 -2.99 6.63 5.32
C THR A 215 -3.24 5.24 5.87
N LEU A 216 -3.79 5.20 7.09
CA LEU A 216 -4.29 4.00 7.74
C LEU A 216 -5.76 4.22 8.07
N SER A 217 -6.63 3.43 7.45
CA SER A 217 -8.08 3.52 7.62
C SER A 217 -8.63 2.20 8.13
N VAL A 218 -9.63 2.26 9.00
CA VAL A 218 -10.40 1.09 9.46
C VAL A 218 -11.84 1.23 8.95
N LYS A 219 -12.41 0.18 8.34
CA LYS A 219 -13.83 0.16 7.97
C LYS A 219 -14.67 -0.10 9.21
N THR A 220 -15.42 0.91 9.64
CA THR A 220 -16.20 0.89 10.91
C THR A 220 -17.64 0.41 10.70
N VAL A 221 -18.19 0.55 9.49
CA VAL A 221 -19.58 0.20 9.14
C VAL A 221 -19.58 -0.72 7.92
N SER A 222 -20.40 -1.79 7.96
CA SER A 222 -20.59 -2.65 6.79
C SER A 222 -21.53 -2.01 5.76
N ASP A 223 -21.47 -2.49 4.51
CA ASP A 223 -22.35 -1.99 3.46
C ASP A 223 -23.82 -2.29 3.80
N ARG A 224 -24.11 -3.44 4.44
CA ARG A 224 -25.47 -3.80 4.88
C ARG A 224 -26.02 -2.86 5.96
N GLU A 225 -25.18 -2.45 6.91
CA GLU A 225 -25.58 -1.52 7.98
C GLU A 225 -25.87 -0.11 7.46
N ARG A 226 -25.18 0.32 6.40
CA ARG A 226 -25.41 1.61 5.75
C ARG A 226 -26.81 1.68 5.14
N PHE A 227 -27.24 0.66 4.41
CA PHE A 227 -28.59 0.61 3.80
C PHE A 227 -29.76 0.54 4.78
N ILE A 228 -29.49 0.21 6.05
CA ILE A 228 -30.54 0.17 7.09
C ILE A 228 -30.69 1.54 7.77
N ALA A 229 -29.66 2.40 7.69
CA ALA A 229 -29.63 3.71 8.35
C ALA A 229 -30.11 4.87 7.44
N GLU A 230 -30.29 4.65 6.14
CA GLU A 230 -30.91 5.55 5.15
C GLU A 230 -32.41 5.25 5.01
#